data_e013e7f9d3eb0e50caff9ebfc279a0c5
#
_entry.id   e013e7f9d3eb0e50caff9ebfc279a0c5
#
_cell.length_a   1.000
_cell.length_b   1.000
_cell.length_c   1.000
_cell.angle_alpha   90.00
_cell.angle_beta   90.00
_cell.angle_gamma   90.00
#
_symmetry.space_group_name_H-M   'P 1'
#
loop_
_entity.id
_entity.type
_entity.pdbx_description
1 polymer ?
#
loop_
_entity_poly.entity_id
_entity_poly.type
_entity_poly.pdbx_seq_one_letter_code
_entity_poly.pdbx_strand_id
1 'polypeptide(L)'
;DMSFSREEIAGMLDEYEKDYHTGMDVELLAGLIREYTSGYPFLVSRICQLLDEEISVKKEYGGKKSAWTKKGFLEAVRILLSEKNMLFESLREKLESYPELNSMLYSLLFTGKAIVYNYYETSINIATMFGFVKNENGVLAVSNRIFETWLYNLYLSSAEMQKKEIYAASLIDKNQFITNGYLNMRLVLEKFVQHFQDLYGDSDETFLEDEGRKYFLLYLRPIINGTGNYYI
;
A
#
# COMPACT_ATOMS: atom_id res chain seq x y z
N ASP A 1 0.69 22.66 -6.12
CA ASP A 1 0.49 21.43 -5.35
C ASP A 1 -0.36 21.76 -4.13
N MET A 2 -1.43 21.02 -3.92
CA MET A 2 -2.32 21.20 -2.76
C MET A 2 -2.04 20.16 -1.65
N SER A 3 -0.92 19.48 -1.73
CA SER A 3 -0.53 18.48 -0.74
C SER A 3 0.01 19.14 0.52
N PHE A 4 -0.41 18.68 1.69
CA PHE A 4 0.10 19.15 2.97
C PHE A 4 1.56 18.75 3.17
N SER A 5 2.39 19.68 3.62
CA SER A 5 3.73 19.37 4.10
C SER A 5 3.68 18.64 5.45
N ARG A 6 4.81 18.13 5.90
CA ARG A 6 4.91 17.51 7.23
C ARG A 6 4.64 18.52 8.34
N GLU A 7 5.15 19.75 8.18
CA GLU A 7 4.99 20.84 9.12
C GLU A 7 3.53 21.29 9.23
N GLU A 8 2.80 21.35 8.11
CA GLU A 8 1.38 21.67 8.11
C GLU A 8 0.55 20.56 8.79
N ILE A 9 0.88 19.28 8.52
CA ILE A 9 0.24 18.15 9.23
C ILE A 9 0.55 18.22 10.73
N ALA A 10 1.80 18.48 11.13
CA ALA A 10 2.17 18.63 12.53
C ALA A 10 1.41 19.77 13.19
N GLY A 11 1.29 20.92 12.52
CA GLY A 11 0.52 22.07 13.04
C GLY A 11 -0.96 21.71 13.28
N MET A 12 -1.60 20.98 12.36
CA MET A 12 -2.98 20.50 12.56
C MET A 12 -3.10 19.55 13.76
N LEU A 13 -2.13 18.64 13.90
CA LEU A 13 -2.12 17.70 15.02
C LEU A 13 -1.84 18.40 16.36
N ASP A 14 -0.98 19.41 16.40
CA ASP A 14 -0.72 20.24 17.59
C ASP A 14 -1.96 20.97 18.06
N GLU A 15 -2.77 21.52 17.13
CA GLU A 15 -4.04 22.14 17.48
C GLU A 15 -5.01 21.14 18.05
N TYR A 16 -5.14 19.96 17.43
CA TYR A 16 -5.97 18.88 17.94
C TYR A 16 -5.49 18.41 19.34
N GLU A 17 -4.19 18.30 19.57
CA GLU A 17 -3.62 17.88 20.85
C GLU A 17 -3.93 18.88 21.98
N LYS A 18 -3.97 20.19 21.71
CA LYS A 18 -4.36 21.22 22.67
C LYS A 18 -5.79 21.05 23.17
N ASP A 19 -6.70 20.61 22.29
CA ASP A 19 -8.13 20.45 22.63
C ASP A 19 -8.42 19.12 23.32
N TYR A 20 -7.76 18.03 22.89
CA TYR A 20 -8.14 16.67 23.29
C TYR A 20 -7.15 15.98 24.25
N HIS A 21 -5.93 16.50 24.42
CA HIS A 21 -4.92 16.00 25.35
C HIS A 21 -4.69 14.49 25.22
N THR A 22 -4.49 14.03 24.00
CA THR A 22 -4.33 12.60 23.67
C THR A 22 -2.98 12.05 24.14
N GLY A 23 -1.98 12.91 24.29
CA GLY A 23 -0.59 12.52 24.58
C GLY A 23 0.12 11.90 23.37
N MET A 24 -0.35 12.21 22.13
CA MET A 24 0.27 11.70 20.91
C MET A 24 1.68 12.28 20.71
N ASP A 25 2.53 11.49 20.08
CA ASP A 25 3.78 12.00 19.50
C ASP A 25 3.46 12.65 18.14
N VAL A 26 3.28 13.97 18.14
CA VAL A 26 2.87 14.76 16.97
C VAL A 26 3.88 14.61 15.83
N GLU A 27 5.18 14.67 16.12
CA GLU A 27 6.23 14.57 15.11
C GLU A 27 6.28 13.19 14.45
N LEU A 28 6.10 12.12 15.24
CA LEU A 28 6.04 10.77 14.73
C LEU A 28 4.81 10.57 13.84
N LEU A 29 3.63 11.00 14.29
CA LEU A 29 2.38 10.83 13.53
C LEU A 29 2.35 11.67 12.27
N ALA A 30 2.79 12.92 12.33
CA ALA A 30 2.91 13.79 11.15
C ALA A 30 3.86 13.17 10.11
N GLY A 31 4.99 12.62 10.57
CA GLY A 31 5.93 11.90 9.71
C GLY A 31 5.29 10.70 9.04
N LEU A 32 4.59 9.84 9.80
CA LEU A 32 3.90 8.66 9.27
C LEU A 32 2.79 9.03 8.28
N ILE A 33 1.94 10.00 8.64
CA ILE A 33 0.87 10.48 7.76
C ILE A 33 1.48 11.00 6.46
N ARG A 34 2.52 11.84 6.53
CA ARG A 34 3.18 12.37 5.33
C ARG A 34 3.82 11.28 4.47
N GLU A 35 4.50 10.31 5.07
CA GLU A 35 5.11 9.18 4.37
C GLU A 35 4.09 8.35 3.59
N TYR A 36 2.95 8.03 4.22
CA TYR A 36 1.94 7.15 3.61
C TYR A 36 1.05 7.87 2.61
N THR A 37 0.77 9.15 2.79
CA THR A 37 -0.20 9.91 1.98
C THR A 37 0.44 10.85 0.98
N SER A 38 1.74 11.13 1.10
CA SER A 38 2.41 12.24 0.42
C SER A 38 1.68 13.59 0.62
N GLY A 39 0.95 13.73 1.74
CA GLY A 39 0.16 14.92 2.07
C GLY A 39 -1.12 15.07 1.26
N TYR A 40 -1.59 14.05 0.56
CA TYR A 40 -2.83 14.11 -0.21
C TYR A 40 -4.01 14.43 0.71
N PRO A 41 -4.73 15.57 0.53
CA PRO A 41 -5.65 16.10 1.55
C PRO A 41 -6.72 15.13 2.01
N PHE A 42 -7.36 14.41 1.07
CA PHE A 42 -8.38 13.43 1.42
C PHE A 42 -7.82 12.31 2.30
N LEU A 43 -6.64 11.78 1.97
CA LEU A 43 -6.03 10.68 2.72
C LEU A 43 -5.60 11.13 4.13
N VAL A 44 -5.02 12.32 4.24
CA VAL A 44 -4.67 12.92 5.55
C VAL A 44 -5.90 13.07 6.42
N SER A 45 -6.96 13.72 5.89
CA SER A 45 -8.22 13.93 6.60
C SER A 45 -8.88 12.61 7.01
N ARG A 46 -8.96 11.64 6.08
CA ARG A 46 -9.62 10.36 6.38
C ARG A 46 -8.87 9.54 7.43
N ILE A 47 -7.54 9.53 7.41
CA ILE A 47 -6.74 8.86 8.45
C ILE A 47 -7.00 9.50 9.82
N CYS A 48 -6.97 10.83 9.92
CA CYS A 48 -7.26 11.53 11.17
C CYS A 48 -8.68 11.23 11.67
N GLN A 49 -9.66 11.23 10.76
CA GLN A 49 -11.05 10.88 11.09
C GLN A 49 -11.16 9.43 11.60
N LEU A 50 -10.50 8.48 10.96
CA LEU A 50 -10.49 7.07 11.41
C LEU A 50 -9.90 6.93 12.81
N LEU A 51 -8.81 7.64 13.10
CA LEU A 51 -8.19 7.65 14.42
C LEU A 51 -9.13 8.21 15.48
N ASP A 52 -9.79 9.31 15.16
CA ASP A 52 -10.66 10.03 16.11
C ASP A 52 -12.00 9.35 16.34
N GLU A 53 -12.69 8.92 15.28
CA GLU A 53 -14.09 8.48 15.35
C GLU A 53 -14.25 6.97 15.42
N GLU A 54 -13.36 6.18 14.77
CA GLU A 54 -13.54 4.75 14.66
C GLU A 54 -12.61 3.95 15.57
N ILE A 55 -11.31 4.27 15.59
CA ILE A 55 -10.32 3.52 16.36
C ILE A 55 -10.42 3.86 17.84
N SER A 56 -10.65 5.12 18.17
CA SER A 56 -10.77 5.57 19.55
C SER A 56 -11.92 4.91 20.33
N VAL A 57 -12.98 4.49 19.62
CA VAL A 57 -14.16 3.84 20.23
C VAL A 57 -14.06 2.31 20.28
N LYS A 58 -13.07 1.72 19.60
CA LYS A 58 -12.87 0.26 19.67
C LYS A 58 -12.40 -0.15 21.07
N LYS A 59 -12.99 -1.21 21.62
CA LYS A 59 -12.67 -1.73 22.96
C LYS A 59 -11.19 -2.02 23.19
N GLU A 60 -10.50 -2.49 22.17
CA GLU A 60 -9.09 -2.83 22.21
C GLU A 60 -8.16 -1.61 22.34
N TYR A 61 -8.61 -0.41 21.98
CA TYR A 61 -7.86 0.83 22.10
C TYR A 61 -8.22 1.62 23.38
N GLY A 62 -9.45 1.52 23.88
CA GLY A 62 -9.84 2.12 25.17
C GLY A 62 -9.82 3.65 25.20
N GLY A 63 -9.84 4.33 24.04
CA GLY A 63 -9.93 5.77 23.93
C GLY A 63 -8.91 6.43 23.02
N LYS A 64 -8.97 7.77 22.94
CA LYS A 64 -8.12 8.58 22.03
C LYS A 64 -6.62 8.41 22.27
N LYS A 65 -6.18 8.29 23.53
CA LYS A 65 -4.75 8.12 23.86
C LYS A 65 -4.12 6.91 23.18
N SER A 66 -4.81 5.80 23.13
CA SER A 66 -4.31 4.58 22.48
C SER A 66 -4.54 4.56 20.98
N ALA A 67 -5.54 5.30 20.49
CA ALA A 67 -5.80 5.45 19.07
C ALA A 67 -4.73 6.30 18.37
N TRP A 68 -4.36 7.44 18.96
CA TRP A 68 -3.36 8.35 18.40
C TRP A 68 -1.92 7.89 18.67
N THR A 69 -1.63 6.69 18.20
CA THR A 69 -0.33 6.00 18.29
C THR A 69 0.05 5.41 16.94
N LYS A 70 1.31 5.00 16.76
CA LYS A 70 1.73 4.25 15.57
C LYS A 70 0.86 3.02 15.31
N LYS A 71 0.46 2.28 16.36
CA LYS A 71 -0.42 1.13 16.22
C LYS A 71 -1.81 1.52 15.69
N GLY A 72 -2.39 2.58 16.24
CA GLY A 72 -3.67 3.10 15.75
C GLY A 72 -3.58 3.63 14.33
N PHE A 73 -2.50 4.34 13.98
CA PHE A 73 -2.25 4.80 12.62
C PHE A 73 -2.22 3.63 11.61
N LEU A 74 -1.50 2.55 11.91
CA LEU A 74 -1.46 1.38 11.02
C LEU A 74 -2.84 0.72 10.87
N GLU A 75 -3.63 0.71 11.95
CA GLU A 75 -5.01 0.23 11.88
C GLU A 75 -5.90 1.17 11.03
N ALA A 76 -5.71 2.50 11.12
CA ALA A 76 -6.41 3.46 10.26
C ALA A 76 -6.08 3.22 8.78
N VAL A 77 -4.82 3.00 8.45
CA VAL A 77 -4.40 2.64 7.08
C VAL A 77 -5.07 1.34 6.62
N ARG A 78 -5.14 0.32 7.48
CA ARG A 78 -5.81 -0.95 7.18
C ARG A 78 -7.29 -0.75 6.84
N ILE A 79 -8.00 0.00 7.67
CA ILE A 79 -9.42 0.30 7.46
C ILE A 79 -9.60 1.05 6.14
N LEU A 80 -8.83 2.12 5.93
CA LEU A 80 -8.88 2.95 4.72
C LEU A 80 -8.71 2.11 3.44
N LEU A 81 -7.76 1.15 3.43
CA LEU A 81 -7.50 0.28 2.28
C LEU A 81 -8.59 -0.77 2.04
N SER A 82 -9.41 -1.07 3.04
CA SER A 82 -10.49 -2.08 2.97
C SER A 82 -11.89 -1.49 2.82
N GLU A 83 -12.06 -0.20 3.10
CA GLU A 83 -13.35 0.46 3.00
C GLU A 83 -13.71 0.83 1.55
N LYS A 84 -15.00 0.89 1.27
CA LYS A 84 -15.50 1.58 0.08
C LYS A 84 -15.45 3.08 0.31
N ASN A 85 -14.69 3.80 -0.49
CA ASN A 85 -14.69 5.25 -0.49
C ASN A 85 -14.68 5.82 -1.91
N MET A 86 -15.18 7.05 -2.06
CA MET A 86 -15.35 7.68 -3.36
C MET A 86 -14.02 7.87 -4.11
N LEU A 87 -12.91 8.04 -3.38
CA LEU A 87 -11.59 8.18 -4.00
C LEU A 87 -11.21 6.90 -4.76
N PHE A 88 -11.22 5.75 -4.08
CA PHE A 88 -10.84 4.47 -4.70
C PHE A 88 -11.83 4.01 -5.76
N GLU A 89 -13.12 4.30 -5.60
CA GLU A 89 -14.11 4.04 -6.66
C GLU A 89 -13.82 4.87 -7.91
N SER A 90 -13.56 6.17 -7.76
CA SER A 90 -13.17 7.05 -8.87
C SER A 90 -11.87 6.59 -9.54
N LEU A 91 -10.87 6.17 -8.75
CA LEU A 91 -9.62 5.63 -9.28
C LEU A 91 -9.87 4.37 -10.11
N ARG A 92 -10.68 3.44 -9.60
CA ARG A 92 -11.04 2.21 -10.32
C ARG A 92 -11.75 2.51 -11.64
N GLU A 93 -12.72 3.42 -11.63
CA GLU A 93 -13.42 3.84 -12.86
C GLU A 93 -12.46 4.42 -13.91
N LYS A 94 -11.42 5.15 -13.48
CA LYS A 94 -10.39 5.66 -14.39
C LYS A 94 -9.55 4.54 -14.99
N LEU A 95 -9.16 3.56 -14.19
CA LEU A 95 -8.42 2.40 -14.70
C LEU A 95 -9.24 1.57 -15.70
N GLU A 96 -10.55 1.45 -15.47
CA GLU A 96 -11.47 0.78 -16.39
C GLU A 96 -11.69 1.59 -17.68
N SER A 97 -11.74 2.93 -17.58
CA SER A 97 -12.00 3.83 -18.71
C SER A 97 -10.77 4.11 -19.59
N TYR A 98 -9.55 3.93 -19.05
CA TYR A 98 -8.29 4.21 -19.74
C TYR A 98 -7.37 2.98 -19.68
N PRO A 99 -7.49 2.03 -20.63
CA PRO A 99 -6.69 0.79 -20.65
C PRO A 99 -5.18 1.02 -20.67
N GLU A 100 -4.73 2.07 -21.37
CA GLU A 100 -3.30 2.43 -21.44
C GLU A 100 -2.78 2.90 -20.07
N LEU A 101 -3.58 3.67 -19.32
CA LEU A 101 -3.27 4.06 -17.95
C LEU A 101 -3.13 2.83 -17.05
N ASN A 102 -4.07 1.90 -17.16
CA ASN A 102 -4.04 0.66 -16.40
C ASN A 102 -2.78 -0.18 -16.72
N SER A 103 -2.46 -0.35 -18.00
CA SER A 103 -1.26 -1.06 -18.46
C SER A 103 0.03 -0.41 -17.98
N MET A 104 0.10 0.92 -18.02
CA MET A 104 1.25 1.68 -17.54
C MET A 104 1.45 1.49 -16.02
N LEU A 105 0.39 1.63 -15.22
CA LEU A 105 0.48 1.43 -13.76
C LEU A 105 0.83 -0.02 -13.39
N TYR A 106 0.27 -0.98 -14.11
CA TYR A 106 0.65 -2.38 -13.95
C TYR A 106 2.14 -2.60 -14.23
N SER A 107 2.65 -2.05 -15.33
CA SER A 107 4.07 -2.13 -15.68
C SER A 107 4.95 -1.46 -14.63
N LEU A 108 4.58 -0.26 -14.17
CA LEU A 108 5.29 0.47 -13.12
C LEU A 108 5.46 -0.35 -11.84
N LEU A 109 4.42 -1.10 -11.45
CA LEU A 109 4.42 -1.87 -10.21
C LEU A 109 5.17 -3.20 -10.31
N PHE A 110 5.05 -3.90 -11.44
CA PHE A 110 5.45 -5.30 -11.53
C PHE A 110 6.71 -5.56 -12.36
N THR A 111 7.00 -4.77 -13.38
CA THR A 111 8.17 -5.06 -14.23
C THR A 111 9.50 -4.55 -13.66
N GLY A 112 9.45 -3.62 -12.71
CA GLY A 112 10.68 -3.01 -12.16
C GLY A 112 11.43 -2.09 -13.14
N LYS A 113 10.93 -1.93 -14.37
CA LYS A 113 11.54 -1.07 -15.38
C LYS A 113 11.23 0.40 -15.08
N ALA A 114 12.26 1.24 -15.10
CA ALA A 114 12.09 2.67 -14.95
C ALA A 114 11.33 3.26 -16.14
N ILE A 115 10.22 3.96 -15.87
CA ILE A 115 9.47 4.71 -16.89
C ILE A 115 9.90 6.16 -16.79
N VAL A 116 10.38 6.74 -17.90
CA VAL A 116 10.75 8.16 -17.94
C VAL A 116 9.49 9.02 -17.81
N TYR A 117 9.52 9.97 -16.88
CA TYR A 117 8.39 10.89 -16.71
C TYR A 117 8.32 11.85 -17.91
N ASN A 118 7.21 11.78 -18.64
CA ASN A 118 6.91 12.69 -19.74
C ASN A 118 5.45 13.17 -19.61
N TYR A 119 5.27 14.42 -19.19
CA TYR A 119 3.96 15.01 -18.99
C TYR A 119 3.08 15.04 -20.26
N TYR A 120 3.69 15.02 -21.46
CA TYR A 120 2.95 15.02 -22.73
C TYR A 120 2.45 13.63 -23.13
N GLU A 121 2.88 12.58 -22.46
CA GLU A 121 2.35 11.25 -22.66
C GLU A 121 0.99 11.16 -21.96
N THR A 122 -0.05 10.70 -22.69
CA THR A 122 -1.45 10.78 -22.27
C THR A 122 -1.71 10.05 -20.94
N SER A 123 -1.19 8.83 -20.80
CA SER A 123 -1.42 8.02 -19.58
C SER A 123 -0.71 8.64 -18.37
N ILE A 124 0.49 9.19 -18.55
CA ILE A 124 1.24 9.88 -17.49
C ILE A 124 0.51 11.19 -17.09
N ASN A 125 0.02 11.93 -18.08
CA ASN A 125 -0.74 13.16 -17.82
C ASN A 125 -2.02 12.86 -17.01
N ILE A 126 -2.81 11.88 -17.45
CA ILE A 126 -4.01 11.45 -16.74
C ILE A 126 -3.66 10.99 -15.32
N ALA A 127 -2.67 10.11 -15.17
CA ALA A 127 -2.25 9.61 -13.88
C ALA A 127 -1.78 10.72 -12.94
N THR A 128 -1.08 11.72 -13.47
CA THR A 128 -0.62 12.90 -12.70
C THR A 128 -1.79 13.80 -12.30
N MET A 129 -2.75 14.04 -13.19
CA MET A 129 -3.95 14.84 -12.90
C MET A 129 -4.79 14.25 -11.77
N PHE A 130 -4.90 12.93 -11.71
CA PHE A 130 -5.63 12.23 -10.65
C PHE A 130 -4.78 11.95 -9.40
N GLY A 131 -3.51 12.36 -9.39
CA GLY A 131 -2.62 12.17 -8.27
C GLY A 131 -2.13 10.74 -8.04
N PHE A 132 -2.25 9.83 -9.02
CA PHE A 132 -1.76 8.46 -8.92
C PHE A 132 -0.23 8.38 -8.94
N VAL A 133 0.39 9.24 -9.74
CA VAL A 133 1.83 9.23 -9.98
C VAL A 133 2.44 10.60 -9.77
N LYS A 134 3.74 10.60 -9.53
CA LYS A 134 4.58 11.80 -9.40
C LYS A 134 5.83 11.65 -10.25
N ASN A 135 6.46 12.79 -10.53
CA ASN A 135 7.82 12.82 -11.07
C ASN A 135 8.83 12.74 -9.92
N GLU A 136 9.62 11.69 -9.91
CA GLU A 136 10.70 11.50 -8.94
C GLU A 136 12.04 11.50 -9.68
N ASN A 137 12.69 12.66 -9.75
CA ASN A 137 13.98 12.86 -10.46
C ASN A 137 13.96 12.43 -11.95
N GLY A 138 12.87 12.73 -12.67
CA GLY A 138 12.73 12.38 -14.08
C GLY A 138 12.16 10.99 -14.34
N VAL A 139 11.89 10.23 -13.30
CA VAL A 139 11.29 8.89 -13.37
C VAL A 139 9.87 8.92 -12.80
N LEU A 140 9.00 8.15 -13.43
CA LEU A 140 7.63 7.97 -12.96
C LEU A 140 7.62 7.11 -11.69
N ALA A 141 6.93 7.57 -10.66
CA ALA A 141 6.71 6.83 -9.42
C ALA A 141 5.25 6.93 -8.99
N VAL A 142 4.75 5.95 -8.24
CA VAL A 142 3.43 6.06 -7.59
C VAL A 142 3.49 7.18 -6.55
N SER A 143 2.46 8.00 -6.47
CA SER A 143 2.46 9.24 -5.67
C SER A 143 2.66 9.00 -4.18
N ASN A 144 2.06 7.94 -3.64
CA ASN A 144 2.12 7.64 -2.23
C ASN A 144 1.90 6.15 -1.94
N ARG A 145 2.27 5.75 -0.72
CA ARG A 145 2.24 4.36 -0.29
C ARG A 145 0.83 3.77 -0.20
N ILE A 146 -0.18 4.58 0.09
CA ILE A 146 -1.58 4.11 0.13
C ILE A 146 -2.06 3.74 -1.27
N PHE A 147 -1.82 4.60 -2.27
CA PHE A 147 -2.17 4.27 -3.66
C PHE A 147 -1.40 3.07 -4.18
N GLU A 148 -0.11 2.98 -3.86
CA GLU A 148 0.71 1.83 -4.23
C GLU A 148 0.14 0.53 -3.64
N THR A 149 -0.15 0.50 -2.35
CA THR A 149 -0.73 -0.66 -1.67
C THR A 149 -2.11 -1.02 -2.21
N TRP A 150 -2.95 0.00 -2.46
CA TRP A 150 -4.27 -0.21 -3.04
C TRP A 150 -4.20 -0.81 -4.45
N LEU A 151 -3.30 -0.33 -5.30
CA LEU A 151 -3.07 -0.88 -6.65
C LEU A 151 -2.55 -2.33 -6.58
N TYR A 152 -1.58 -2.62 -5.71
CA TYR A 152 -1.15 -4.00 -5.49
C TYR A 152 -2.32 -4.90 -5.06
N ASN A 153 -3.14 -4.46 -4.13
CA ASN A 153 -4.32 -5.20 -3.70
C ASN A 153 -5.30 -5.42 -4.84
N LEU A 154 -5.56 -4.39 -5.65
CA LEU A 154 -6.46 -4.49 -6.81
C LEU A 154 -5.96 -5.55 -7.80
N TYR A 155 -4.72 -5.47 -8.24
CA TYR A 155 -4.17 -6.37 -9.25
C TYR A 155 -3.98 -7.81 -8.74
N LEU A 156 -3.46 -7.98 -7.52
CA LEU A 156 -3.20 -9.30 -6.96
C LEU A 156 -4.46 -10.01 -6.42
N SER A 157 -5.59 -9.32 -6.28
CA SER A 157 -6.86 -9.93 -5.85
C SER A 157 -7.71 -10.47 -7.00
N SER A 158 -7.28 -10.30 -8.24
CA SER A 158 -8.01 -10.84 -9.38
C SER A 158 -8.17 -12.35 -9.27
N ALA A 159 -9.32 -12.86 -9.73
CA ALA A 159 -9.58 -14.31 -9.74
C ALA A 159 -8.54 -15.10 -10.55
N GLU A 160 -7.95 -14.48 -11.55
CA GLU A 160 -6.87 -15.06 -12.35
C GLU A 160 -5.61 -15.26 -11.51
N MET A 161 -5.20 -14.25 -10.73
CA MET A 161 -4.03 -14.34 -9.86
C MET A 161 -4.21 -15.36 -8.74
N GLN A 162 -5.41 -15.44 -8.16
CA GLN A 162 -5.70 -16.41 -7.09
C GLN A 162 -5.71 -17.88 -7.58
N LYS A 163 -5.85 -18.12 -8.88
CA LYS A 163 -5.74 -19.46 -9.48
C LYS A 163 -4.29 -19.90 -9.71
N LYS A 164 -3.30 -19.01 -9.56
CA LYS A 164 -1.90 -19.38 -9.77
C LYS A 164 -1.42 -20.35 -8.69
N GLU A 165 -0.64 -21.35 -9.11
CA GLU A 165 -0.10 -22.39 -8.22
C GLU A 165 0.79 -21.81 -7.12
N ILE A 166 1.54 -20.75 -7.41
CA ILE A 166 2.36 -20.04 -6.43
C ILE A 166 1.53 -19.41 -5.30
N TYR A 167 0.31 -18.97 -5.59
CA TYR A 167 -0.63 -18.51 -4.57
C TYR A 167 -1.11 -19.65 -3.68
N ALA A 168 -1.43 -20.80 -4.28
CA ALA A 168 -1.81 -22.00 -3.53
C ALA A 168 -0.68 -22.50 -2.62
N ALA A 169 0.56 -22.49 -3.09
CA ALA A 169 1.75 -22.82 -2.28
C ALA A 169 1.87 -21.91 -1.05
N SER A 170 1.65 -20.62 -1.21
CA SER A 170 1.71 -19.65 -0.08
C SER A 170 0.67 -19.91 1.00
N LEU A 171 -0.53 -20.39 0.64
CA LEU A 171 -1.57 -20.72 1.60
C LEU A 171 -1.21 -21.93 2.46
N ILE A 172 -0.46 -22.88 1.91
CA ILE A 172 0.05 -24.06 2.63
C ILE A 172 1.12 -23.62 3.64
N ASP A 173 2.03 -22.76 3.20
CA ASP A 173 3.23 -22.42 3.95
C ASP A 173 3.05 -21.30 4.99
N LYS A 174 2.00 -20.48 4.87
CA LYS A 174 1.85 -19.21 5.61
C LYS A 174 2.05 -19.30 7.13
N ASN A 175 1.70 -20.43 7.74
CA ASN A 175 1.76 -20.58 9.20
C ASN A 175 3.17 -20.82 9.74
N GLN A 176 4.15 -21.24 8.90
CA GLN A 176 5.51 -21.52 9.32
C GLN A 176 6.42 -20.30 9.35
N PHE A 177 5.98 -19.19 8.79
CA PHE A 177 6.80 -18.00 8.63
C PHE A 177 6.82 -17.06 9.84
N ILE A 178 6.00 -17.32 10.85
CA ILE A 178 5.96 -16.52 12.07
C ILE A 178 6.72 -17.24 13.17
N THR A 179 7.78 -16.61 13.66
CA THR A 179 8.60 -17.11 14.77
C THR A 179 8.61 -16.06 15.88
N ASN A 180 8.16 -16.42 17.09
CA ASN A 180 8.08 -15.51 18.24
C ASN A 180 7.33 -14.19 17.96
N GLY A 181 6.29 -14.21 17.10
CA GLY A 181 5.51 -13.04 16.72
C GLY A 181 6.14 -12.18 15.63
N TYR A 182 7.28 -12.58 15.05
CA TYR A 182 7.96 -11.87 13.97
C TYR A 182 7.94 -12.68 12.67
N LEU A 183 7.80 -11.96 11.56
CA LEU A 183 7.90 -12.57 10.23
C LEU A 183 9.36 -12.94 9.91
N ASN A 184 9.58 -14.22 9.65
CA ASN A 184 10.88 -14.72 9.20
C ASN A 184 11.00 -14.53 7.67
N MET A 185 11.37 -13.33 7.25
CA MET A 185 11.47 -12.96 5.83
C MET A 185 12.50 -13.82 5.08
N ARG A 186 13.56 -14.27 5.75
CA ARG A 186 14.55 -15.18 5.14
C ARG A 186 13.90 -16.49 4.73
N LEU A 187 13.14 -17.11 5.63
CA LEU A 187 12.44 -18.36 5.33
C LEU A 187 11.37 -18.18 4.24
N VAL A 188 10.68 -17.02 4.23
CA VAL A 188 9.73 -16.67 3.16
C VAL A 188 10.43 -16.64 1.80
N LEU A 189 11.59 -15.98 1.71
CA LEU A 189 12.36 -15.90 0.47
C LEU A 189 12.89 -17.25 0.03
N GLU A 190 13.45 -18.05 0.95
CA GLU A 190 13.96 -19.39 0.66
C GLU A 190 12.85 -20.30 0.09
N LYS A 191 11.67 -20.27 0.72
CA LYS A 191 10.51 -21.05 0.25
C LYS A 191 9.93 -20.53 -1.06
N PHE A 192 9.85 -19.22 -1.22
CA PHE A 192 9.43 -18.63 -2.49
C PHE A 192 10.33 -19.06 -3.64
N VAL A 193 11.66 -18.95 -3.48
CA VAL A 193 12.63 -19.35 -4.51
C VAL A 193 12.48 -20.84 -4.85
N GLN A 194 12.31 -21.69 -3.83
CA GLN A 194 12.07 -23.13 -4.06
C GLN A 194 10.82 -23.36 -4.90
N HIS A 195 9.66 -22.85 -4.48
CA HIS A 195 8.40 -23.01 -5.21
C HIS A 195 8.44 -22.38 -6.60
N PHE A 196 9.07 -21.23 -6.73
CA PHE A 196 9.18 -20.54 -8.02
C PHE A 196 10.03 -21.33 -9.00
N GLN A 197 11.14 -21.93 -8.56
CA GLN A 197 11.94 -22.82 -9.39
C GLN A 197 11.21 -24.11 -9.73
N ASP A 198 10.51 -24.72 -8.77
CA ASP A 198 9.74 -25.96 -9.01
C ASP A 198 8.62 -25.75 -10.04
N LEU A 199 7.98 -24.58 -10.04
CA LEU A 199 6.83 -24.27 -10.91
C LEU A 199 7.24 -23.65 -12.26
N TYR A 200 8.31 -22.84 -12.29
CA TYR A 200 8.65 -21.99 -13.41
C TYR A 200 10.13 -22.04 -13.81
N GLY A 201 10.93 -22.91 -13.20
CA GLY A 201 12.38 -23.00 -13.44
C GLY A 201 12.79 -23.30 -14.87
N ASP A 202 11.91 -23.96 -15.64
CA ASP A 202 12.11 -24.26 -17.06
C ASP A 202 11.68 -23.10 -17.99
N SER A 203 11.19 -21.98 -17.43
CA SER A 203 10.81 -20.81 -18.20
C SER A 203 12.06 -20.03 -18.67
N ASP A 204 11.91 -19.22 -19.72
CA ASP A 204 13.02 -18.38 -20.21
C ASP A 204 13.40 -17.27 -19.19
N GLU A 205 14.63 -16.75 -19.33
CA GLU A 205 15.16 -15.73 -18.41
C GLU A 205 14.31 -14.45 -18.39
N THR A 206 13.73 -14.06 -19.53
CA THR A 206 12.85 -12.88 -19.63
C THR A 206 11.60 -13.06 -18.79
N PHE A 207 10.98 -14.25 -18.82
CA PHE A 207 9.84 -14.56 -17.98
C PHE A 207 10.20 -14.51 -16.49
N LEU A 208 11.34 -15.09 -16.10
CA LEU A 208 11.79 -15.10 -14.70
C LEU A 208 12.05 -13.67 -14.19
N GLU A 209 12.64 -12.81 -15.01
CA GLU A 209 12.92 -11.43 -14.65
C GLU A 209 11.62 -10.59 -14.54
N ASP A 210 10.75 -10.66 -15.54
CA ASP A 210 9.54 -9.83 -15.60
C ASP A 210 8.45 -10.29 -14.60
N GLU A 211 8.33 -11.59 -14.34
CA GLU A 211 7.27 -12.16 -13.50
C GLU A 211 7.69 -12.42 -12.04
N GLY A 212 8.99 -12.56 -11.79
CA GLY A 212 9.50 -12.95 -10.47
C GLY A 212 9.03 -12.02 -9.34
N ARG A 213 9.07 -10.70 -9.55
CA ARG A 213 8.57 -9.72 -8.57
C ARG A 213 7.07 -9.88 -8.31
N LYS A 214 6.28 -10.01 -9.35
CA LYS A 214 4.83 -10.20 -9.28
C LYS A 214 4.46 -11.46 -8.50
N TYR A 215 5.10 -12.58 -8.83
CA TYR A 215 4.85 -13.84 -8.14
C TYR A 215 5.35 -13.84 -6.70
N PHE A 216 6.45 -13.15 -6.40
CA PHE A 216 6.88 -12.95 -5.02
C PHE A 216 5.84 -12.19 -4.20
N LEU A 217 5.30 -11.09 -4.72
CA LEU A 217 4.24 -10.32 -4.07
C LEU A 217 2.94 -11.13 -3.92
N LEU A 218 2.61 -11.94 -4.93
CA LEU A 218 1.46 -12.84 -4.88
C LEU A 218 1.62 -13.93 -3.80
N TYR A 219 2.82 -14.52 -3.70
CA TYR A 219 3.16 -15.48 -2.66
C TYR A 219 3.14 -14.87 -1.26
N LEU A 220 3.70 -13.68 -1.13
CA LEU A 220 3.81 -12.98 0.15
C LEU A 220 2.45 -12.51 0.71
N ARG A 221 1.50 -12.19 -0.17
CA ARG A 221 0.21 -11.59 0.19
C ARG A 221 -0.60 -12.37 1.23
N PRO A 222 -0.88 -13.70 1.10
CA PRO A 222 -1.63 -14.45 2.10
C PRO A 222 -0.87 -14.57 3.43
N ILE A 223 0.46 -14.58 3.38
CA ILE A 223 1.32 -14.66 4.56
C ILE A 223 1.14 -13.39 5.40
N ILE A 224 1.23 -12.23 4.77
CA ILE A 224 1.13 -10.93 5.44
C ILE A 224 -0.31 -10.65 5.87
N ASN A 225 -1.28 -10.80 4.97
CA ASN A 225 -2.69 -10.51 5.27
C ASN A 225 -3.32 -11.53 6.22
N GLY A 226 -2.83 -12.78 6.23
CA GLY A 226 -3.32 -13.83 7.12
C GLY A 226 -2.88 -13.69 8.57
N THR A 227 -1.82 -12.92 8.84
CA THR A 227 -1.30 -12.71 10.20
C THR A 227 -1.87 -11.46 10.90
N GLY A 228 -2.67 -10.64 10.19
CA GLY A 228 -3.36 -9.48 10.75
C GLY A 228 -2.48 -8.25 11.09
N ASN A 229 -1.16 -8.35 10.93
CA ASN A 229 -0.24 -7.36 11.46
C ASN A 229 0.64 -6.64 10.41
N TYR A 230 0.57 -7.02 9.13
CA TYR A 230 1.48 -6.47 8.11
C TYR A 230 0.74 -6.17 6.81
N TYR A 231 1.06 -5.02 6.22
CA TYR A 231 0.63 -4.59 4.89
C TYR A 231 1.85 -4.36 4.02
N ILE A 232 1.80 -4.86 2.79
CA ILE A 232 2.81 -4.55 1.78
C ILE A 232 2.55 -3.15 1.27
#